data_393816c174e6be340da9d7b3e9e8f5bb
#
_entry.id   393816c174e6be340da9d7b3e9e8f5bb
#
_cell.length_a   1.000
_cell.length_b   1.000
_cell.length_c   1.000
_cell.angle_alpha   90.00
_cell.angle_beta   90.00
_cell.angle_gamma   90.00
#
_symmetry.space_group_name_H-M   'P 1'
#
loop_
_entity.id
_entity.type
_entity.pdbx_description
1 polymer ?
#
loop_
_entity_poly.entity_id
_entity_poly.type
_entity_poly.pdbx_seq_one_letter_code
_entity_poly.pdbx_strand_id
1 'polypeptide(L)'
;IKTDFTKITSEDYATFIDVYTSIRGRILSYGEATRERDIMEKLEIKVRPLVTGGLEHYFDGHTTISPRSNFVVFNIRELINAEKNVKNALFFNILKYAWGLCLDPNQNTVLQVDEAHTLLGNDNTLGADFLAQVQRRARKYNSGTIIITQQPSDFAAPEVLMQGKAIFDNASYYLVMGLKKQAVDDLAKLIHLN
;
A
#
# COMPACT_ATOMS: atom_id res chain seq x y z
N ILE A 1 -21.74 -26.16 -7.81
CA ILE A 1 -20.41 -26.36 -8.42
C ILE A 1 -19.40 -26.07 -7.32
N LYS A 2 -18.63 -27.07 -6.86
CA LYS A 2 -17.52 -26.83 -5.94
C LYS A 2 -16.37 -26.30 -6.78
N THR A 3 -16.01 -25.03 -6.62
CA THR A 3 -14.86 -24.43 -7.26
C THR A 3 -13.59 -25.05 -6.67
N ASP A 4 -12.79 -25.68 -7.51
CA ASP A 4 -11.48 -26.21 -7.11
C ASP A 4 -10.46 -25.07 -7.13
N PHE A 5 -10.25 -24.47 -5.97
CA PHE A 5 -9.34 -23.33 -5.80
C PHE A 5 -7.86 -23.66 -6.12
N THR A 6 -7.49 -24.93 -6.21
CA THR A 6 -6.12 -25.32 -6.58
C THR A 6 -5.81 -25.14 -8.07
N LYS A 7 -6.84 -24.96 -8.90
CA LYS A 7 -6.74 -24.79 -10.35
C LYS A 7 -6.94 -23.35 -10.82
N ILE A 8 -7.20 -22.43 -9.88
CA ILE A 8 -7.40 -21.01 -10.19
C ILE A 8 -6.06 -20.38 -10.53
N THR A 9 -5.99 -19.74 -11.69
CA THR A 9 -4.84 -18.95 -12.16
C THR A 9 -5.13 -17.45 -11.99
N SER A 10 -4.13 -16.60 -12.24
CA SER A 10 -4.34 -15.15 -12.24
C SER A 10 -5.41 -14.70 -13.24
N GLU A 11 -5.59 -15.45 -14.33
CA GLU A 11 -6.55 -15.14 -15.39
C GLU A 11 -8.01 -15.45 -15.01
N ASP A 12 -8.21 -16.24 -13.96
CA ASP A 12 -9.54 -16.60 -13.48
C ASP A 12 -10.14 -15.54 -12.52
N TYR A 13 -9.34 -14.56 -12.10
CA TYR A 13 -9.83 -13.46 -11.25
C TYR A 13 -10.47 -12.36 -12.09
N ALA A 14 -11.58 -11.81 -11.57
CA ALA A 14 -12.25 -10.67 -12.19
C ALA A 14 -11.33 -9.45 -12.25
N THR A 15 -11.33 -8.80 -13.39
CA THR A 15 -10.67 -7.49 -13.62
C THR A 15 -11.63 -6.34 -13.36
N PHE A 16 -11.15 -5.10 -13.46
CA PHE A 16 -12.02 -3.94 -13.31
C PHE A 16 -13.07 -3.84 -14.42
N ILE A 17 -12.78 -4.30 -15.65
CA ILE A 17 -13.77 -4.32 -16.73
C ILE A 17 -14.92 -5.30 -16.43
N ASP A 18 -14.64 -6.44 -15.77
CA ASP A 18 -15.68 -7.39 -15.38
C ASP A 18 -16.59 -6.80 -14.31
N VAL A 19 -16.01 -6.12 -13.32
CA VAL A 19 -16.75 -5.39 -12.28
C VAL A 19 -17.62 -4.30 -12.91
N TYR A 20 -17.05 -3.50 -13.79
CA TYR A 20 -17.76 -2.43 -14.50
C TYR A 20 -18.95 -2.96 -15.33
N THR A 21 -18.71 -4.04 -16.07
CA THR A 21 -19.73 -4.72 -16.87
C THR A 21 -20.86 -5.24 -15.98
N SER A 22 -20.53 -5.84 -14.84
CA SER A 22 -21.52 -6.31 -13.86
C SER A 22 -22.34 -5.16 -13.28
N ILE A 23 -21.72 -4.03 -12.94
CA ILE A 23 -22.42 -2.83 -12.45
C ILE A 23 -23.42 -2.35 -13.50
N ARG A 24 -23.01 -2.21 -14.76
CA ARG A 24 -23.87 -1.78 -15.85
C ARG A 24 -25.04 -2.74 -16.10
N GLY A 25 -24.79 -4.04 -16.06
CA GLY A 25 -25.83 -5.05 -16.17
C GLY A 25 -26.88 -4.91 -15.05
N ARG A 26 -26.47 -4.60 -13.83
CA ARG A 26 -27.38 -4.37 -12.70
C ARG A 26 -28.19 -3.08 -12.85
N ILE A 27 -27.59 -2.00 -13.34
CA ILE A 27 -28.31 -0.73 -13.63
C ILE A 27 -29.47 -0.99 -14.59
N LEU A 28 -29.24 -1.79 -15.63
CA LEU A 28 -30.28 -2.13 -16.59
C LEU A 28 -31.37 -3.03 -16.02
N SER A 29 -31.09 -3.80 -14.97
CA SER A 29 -32.07 -4.69 -14.33
C SER A 29 -32.96 -4.01 -13.28
N TYR A 30 -32.59 -2.82 -12.79
CA TYR A 30 -33.37 -2.07 -11.82
C TYR A 30 -34.35 -1.11 -12.50
N GLY A 31 -35.52 -0.90 -11.89
CA GLY A 31 -36.50 0.11 -12.33
C GLY A 31 -35.92 1.54 -12.27
N GLU A 32 -36.46 2.44 -13.10
CA GLU A 32 -35.87 3.78 -13.31
C GLU A 32 -35.78 4.68 -12.07
N ALA A 33 -36.60 4.47 -11.05
CA ALA A 33 -36.62 5.34 -9.87
C ALA A 33 -36.30 4.58 -8.58
N THR A 34 -35.49 3.52 -8.65
CA THR A 34 -35.11 2.77 -7.45
C THR A 34 -33.84 3.31 -6.80
N ARG A 35 -33.77 3.22 -5.47
CA ARG A 35 -32.58 3.62 -4.69
C ARG A 35 -31.37 2.79 -5.08
N GLU A 36 -31.55 1.52 -5.39
CA GLU A 36 -30.52 0.59 -5.82
C GLU A 36 -29.88 1.03 -7.13
N ARG A 37 -30.71 1.49 -8.08
CA ARG A 37 -30.22 2.04 -9.35
C ARG A 37 -29.37 3.29 -9.14
N ASP A 38 -29.83 4.25 -8.32
CA ASP A 38 -29.07 5.48 -8.00
C ASP A 38 -27.68 5.16 -7.38
N ILE A 39 -27.61 4.17 -6.49
CA ILE A 39 -26.37 3.72 -5.91
C ILE A 39 -25.43 3.12 -6.97
N MET A 40 -25.96 2.29 -7.86
CA MET A 40 -25.17 1.66 -8.92
C MET A 40 -24.69 2.65 -9.95
N GLU A 41 -25.48 3.67 -10.31
CA GLU A 41 -25.07 4.75 -11.21
C GLU A 41 -23.93 5.60 -10.59
N LYS A 42 -24.01 5.91 -9.31
CA LYS A 42 -22.92 6.59 -8.59
C LYS A 42 -21.64 5.75 -8.53
N LEU A 43 -21.76 4.44 -8.38
CA LEU A 43 -20.63 3.52 -8.38
C LEU A 43 -20.03 3.43 -9.80
N GLU A 44 -20.86 3.35 -10.83
CA GLU A 44 -20.44 3.30 -12.22
C GLU A 44 -19.59 4.52 -12.59
N ILE A 45 -20.02 5.73 -12.21
CA ILE A 45 -19.27 6.97 -12.45
C ILE A 45 -17.86 6.91 -11.82
N LYS A 46 -17.72 6.29 -10.65
CA LYS A 46 -16.43 6.15 -9.95
C LYS A 46 -15.52 5.09 -10.57
N VAL A 47 -16.09 4.01 -11.08
CA VAL A 47 -15.32 2.89 -11.66
C VAL A 47 -14.96 3.14 -13.12
N ARG A 48 -15.79 3.88 -13.86
CA ARG A 48 -15.58 4.16 -15.29
C ARG A 48 -14.16 4.64 -15.63
N PRO A 49 -13.55 5.60 -14.92
CA PRO A 49 -12.20 6.07 -15.25
C PRO A 49 -11.13 4.99 -15.18
N LEU A 50 -11.36 3.90 -14.41
CA LEU A 50 -10.43 2.80 -14.25
C LEU A 50 -10.44 1.81 -15.42
N VAL A 51 -11.47 1.86 -16.29
CA VAL A 51 -11.67 0.90 -17.39
C VAL A 51 -11.82 1.51 -18.76
N THR A 52 -12.26 2.78 -18.86
CA THR A 52 -12.48 3.47 -20.14
C THR A 52 -11.96 4.91 -20.14
N GLY A 53 -11.32 5.33 -19.07
CA GLY A 53 -10.72 6.64 -18.91
C GLY A 53 -9.21 6.59 -19.00
N GLY A 54 -8.54 7.70 -18.77
CA GLY A 54 -7.07 7.77 -18.82
C GLY A 54 -6.33 6.93 -17.77
N LEU A 55 -7.04 6.26 -16.85
CA LEU A 55 -6.45 5.44 -15.79
C LEU A 55 -6.49 3.93 -16.09
N GLU A 56 -7.11 3.51 -17.19
CA GLU A 56 -7.27 2.10 -17.56
C GLU A 56 -5.96 1.34 -17.61
N HIS A 57 -4.92 1.96 -18.16
CA HIS A 57 -3.58 1.34 -18.26
C HIS A 57 -2.89 1.09 -16.92
N TYR A 58 -3.37 1.69 -15.83
CA TYR A 58 -2.85 1.42 -14.48
C TYR A 58 -3.64 0.35 -13.73
N PHE A 59 -4.93 0.20 -14.02
CA PHE A 59 -5.83 -0.54 -13.16
C PHE A 59 -6.56 -1.68 -13.85
N ASP A 60 -6.77 -1.62 -15.18
CA ASP A 60 -7.44 -2.70 -15.86
C ASP A 60 -6.47 -3.77 -16.36
N GLY A 61 -6.91 -5.03 -16.26
CA GLY A 61 -6.14 -6.20 -16.63
C GLY A 61 -5.61 -7.02 -15.45
N HIS A 62 -4.98 -8.12 -15.80
CA HIS A 62 -4.36 -9.01 -14.83
C HIS A 62 -2.98 -8.50 -14.41
N THR A 63 -2.56 -8.90 -13.20
CA THR A 63 -1.24 -8.55 -12.68
C THR A 63 -0.13 -9.04 -13.60
N THR A 64 0.70 -8.12 -14.08
CA THR A 64 1.87 -8.40 -14.91
C THR A 64 3.15 -8.61 -14.08
N ILE A 65 3.08 -8.33 -12.77
CA ILE A 65 4.22 -8.49 -11.87
C ILE A 65 4.33 -9.94 -11.43
N SER A 66 5.37 -10.62 -11.91
CA SER A 66 5.73 -11.97 -11.51
C SER A 66 7.23 -12.04 -11.24
N PRO A 67 7.69 -11.57 -10.07
CA PRO A 67 9.11 -11.57 -9.77
C PRO A 67 9.62 -13.02 -9.67
N ARG A 68 10.60 -13.33 -10.50
CA ARG A 68 11.31 -14.62 -10.49
C ARG A 68 12.60 -14.55 -9.66
N SER A 69 12.88 -13.40 -9.07
CA SER A 69 14.10 -13.14 -8.31
C SER A 69 13.80 -13.04 -6.83
N ASN A 70 14.74 -13.49 -6.00
CA ASN A 70 14.72 -13.27 -4.57
C ASN A 70 15.06 -11.82 -4.18
N PHE A 71 15.39 -10.98 -5.15
CA PHE A 71 15.65 -9.56 -4.97
C PHE A 71 14.69 -8.78 -5.88
N VAL A 72 13.74 -8.08 -5.26
CA VAL A 72 12.68 -7.32 -5.94
C VAL A 72 12.77 -5.85 -5.53
N VAL A 73 12.81 -4.95 -6.50
CA VAL A 73 12.85 -3.51 -6.28
C VAL A 73 11.63 -2.87 -6.90
N PHE A 74 10.86 -2.14 -6.10
CA PHE A 74 9.79 -1.28 -6.58
C PHE A 74 10.30 0.16 -6.69
N ASN A 75 10.53 0.60 -7.91
CA ASN A 75 10.87 2.01 -8.15
C ASN A 75 9.59 2.85 -8.18
N ILE A 76 9.37 3.62 -7.13
CA ILE A 76 8.16 4.45 -6.95
C ILE A 76 8.36 5.91 -7.35
N ARG A 77 9.52 6.25 -7.93
CA ARG A 77 9.90 7.64 -8.22
C ARG A 77 8.87 8.38 -9.09
N GLU A 78 8.36 7.71 -10.11
CA GLU A 78 7.36 8.31 -11.01
C GLU A 78 5.99 8.46 -10.33
N LEU A 79 5.66 7.57 -9.39
CA LEU A 79 4.41 7.65 -8.64
C LEU A 79 4.33 8.86 -7.71
N ILE A 80 5.46 9.40 -7.27
CA ILE A 80 5.49 10.57 -6.38
C ILE A 80 4.80 11.77 -7.04
N ASN A 81 4.94 11.90 -8.36
CA ASN A 81 4.38 12.99 -9.16
C ASN A 81 3.00 12.68 -9.75
N ALA A 82 2.46 11.48 -9.55
CA ALA A 82 1.15 11.11 -10.04
C ALA A 82 0.02 11.84 -9.28
N GLU A 83 -1.15 11.91 -9.90
CA GLU A 83 -2.36 12.43 -9.23
C GLU A 83 -2.60 11.65 -7.93
N LYS A 84 -3.03 12.34 -6.87
CA LYS A 84 -3.10 11.84 -5.50
C LYS A 84 -3.83 10.50 -5.36
N ASN A 85 -4.98 10.35 -6.02
CA ASN A 85 -5.80 9.13 -5.91
C ASN A 85 -5.13 7.95 -6.60
N VAL A 86 -4.52 8.18 -7.76
CA VAL A 86 -3.73 7.19 -8.51
C VAL A 86 -2.53 6.76 -7.70
N LYS A 87 -1.77 7.72 -7.19
CA LYS A 87 -0.63 7.47 -6.32
C LYS A 87 -1.00 6.58 -5.14
N ASN A 88 -2.04 6.95 -4.40
CA ASN A 88 -2.47 6.20 -3.22
C ASN A 88 -2.91 4.77 -3.56
N ALA A 89 -3.64 4.59 -4.65
CA ALA A 89 -4.10 3.27 -5.07
C ALA A 89 -2.93 2.36 -5.50
N LEU A 90 -1.99 2.89 -6.28
CA LEU A 90 -0.81 2.14 -6.71
C LEU A 90 0.13 1.83 -5.54
N PHE A 91 0.34 2.78 -4.64
CA PHE A 91 1.07 2.52 -3.39
C PHE A 91 0.44 1.40 -2.58
N PHE A 92 -0.87 1.45 -2.40
CA PHE A 92 -1.58 0.40 -1.68
C PHE A 92 -1.36 -0.97 -2.31
N ASN A 93 -1.40 -1.08 -3.63
CA ASN A 93 -1.15 -2.33 -4.34
C ASN A 93 0.29 -2.83 -4.11
N ILE A 94 1.28 -1.96 -4.26
CA ILE A 94 2.70 -2.29 -4.02
C ILE A 94 2.91 -2.76 -2.58
N LEU A 95 2.38 -2.00 -1.61
CA LEU A 95 2.52 -2.33 -0.20
C LEU A 95 1.85 -3.66 0.16
N LYS A 96 0.66 -3.92 -0.39
CA LYS A 96 -0.04 -5.21 -0.21
C LYS A 96 0.72 -6.37 -0.80
N TYR A 97 1.29 -6.19 -1.98
CA TYR A 97 2.12 -7.21 -2.62
C TYR A 97 3.38 -7.49 -1.78
N ALA A 98 4.12 -6.45 -1.40
CA ALA A 98 5.32 -6.57 -0.56
C ALA A 98 5.01 -7.26 0.78
N TRP A 99 3.88 -6.92 1.40
CA TRP A 99 3.43 -7.57 2.61
C TRP A 99 3.09 -9.06 2.38
N GLY A 100 2.47 -9.39 1.25
CA GLY A 100 2.21 -10.78 0.87
C GLY A 100 3.48 -11.64 0.84
N LEU A 101 4.58 -11.08 0.32
CA LEU A 101 5.89 -11.75 0.32
C LEU A 101 6.44 -11.93 1.74
N CYS A 102 6.23 -10.96 2.63
CA CYS A 102 6.66 -11.04 4.03
C CYS A 102 5.86 -12.06 4.85
N LEU A 103 4.68 -12.46 4.41
CA LEU A 103 3.82 -13.39 5.14
C LEU A 103 4.11 -14.88 4.83
N ASP A 104 4.96 -15.18 3.86
CA ASP A 104 5.30 -16.57 3.54
C ASP A 104 6.21 -17.16 4.64
N PRO A 105 5.74 -18.12 5.43
CA PRO A 105 6.51 -18.68 6.54
C PRO A 105 7.68 -19.57 6.07
N ASN A 106 7.71 -19.94 4.79
CA ASN A 106 8.75 -20.78 4.20
C ASN A 106 9.95 -19.98 3.70
N GLN A 107 9.89 -18.64 3.79
CA GLN A 107 10.93 -17.75 3.31
C GLN A 107 11.36 -16.79 4.44
N ASN A 108 12.64 -16.46 4.44
CA ASN A 108 13.15 -15.35 5.24
C ASN A 108 13.14 -14.11 4.33
N THR A 109 12.29 -13.14 4.65
CA THR A 109 12.12 -11.95 3.82
C THR A 109 12.60 -10.71 4.55
N VAL A 110 13.26 -9.80 3.85
CA VAL A 110 13.60 -8.48 4.36
C VAL A 110 12.92 -7.44 3.49
N LEU A 111 12.08 -6.63 4.10
CA LEU A 111 11.48 -5.46 3.47
C LEU A 111 12.32 -4.23 3.80
N GLN A 112 12.98 -3.68 2.80
CA GLN A 112 13.68 -2.40 2.92
C GLN A 112 12.84 -1.30 2.32
N VAL A 113 12.66 -0.21 3.08
CA VAL A 113 11.97 1.01 2.63
C VAL A 113 12.95 2.17 2.75
N ASP A 114 13.38 2.65 1.60
CA ASP A 114 14.22 3.83 1.50
C ASP A 114 13.37 5.09 1.40
N GLU A 115 13.88 6.21 1.93
CA GLU A 115 13.18 7.50 2.01
C GLU A 115 11.75 7.35 2.56
N ALA A 116 11.64 6.61 3.67
CA ALA A 116 10.36 6.21 4.26
C ALA A 116 9.44 7.39 4.60
N HIS A 117 9.99 8.59 4.79
CA HIS A 117 9.22 9.81 4.99
C HIS A 117 8.27 10.10 3.80
N THR A 118 8.59 9.65 2.59
CA THR A 118 7.73 9.82 1.41
C THR A 118 6.39 9.05 1.52
N LEU A 119 6.33 8.05 2.39
CA LEU A 119 5.13 7.29 2.72
C LEU A 119 4.27 7.93 3.82
N LEU A 120 4.78 9.00 4.46
CA LEU A 120 4.16 9.68 5.61
C LEU A 120 3.50 11.01 5.18
N GLY A 121 2.79 11.04 4.07
CA GLY A 121 2.17 12.27 3.57
C GLY A 121 1.03 12.79 4.47
N ASN A 122 0.89 14.11 4.59
CA ASN A 122 -0.07 14.81 5.45
C ASN A 122 -1.55 14.42 5.21
N ASP A 123 -1.87 13.85 4.07
CA ASP A 123 -3.24 13.50 3.68
C ASP A 123 -3.48 12.00 3.57
N ASN A 124 -2.48 11.16 3.90
CA ASN A 124 -2.59 9.72 3.71
C ASN A 124 -1.78 8.95 4.75
N THR A 125 -2.47 8.40 5.73
CA THR A 125 -1.86 7.57 6.77
C THR A 125 -1.60 6.12 6.33
N LEU A 126 -2.03 5.72 5.12
CA LEU A 126 -1.92 4.32 4.65
C LEU A 126 -0.48 3.80 4.66
N GLY A 127 0.48 4.62 4.25
CA GLY A 127 1.90 4.25 4.29
C GLY A 127 2.41 4.08 5.71
N ALA A 128 2.07 5.02 6.59
CA ALA A 128 2.43 4.97 8.01
C ALA A 128 1.79 3.77 8.71
N ASP A 129 0.50 3.51 8.47
CA ASP A 129 -0.22 2.36 9.00
C ASP A 129 0.41 1.04 8.52
N PHE A 130 0.77 0.98 7.23
CA PHE A 130 1.46 -0.17 6.67
C PHE A 130 2.79 -0.42 7.37
N LEU A 131 3.67 0.58 7.45
CA LEU A 131 4.97 0.45 8.09
C LEU A 131 4.84 0.04 9.56
N ALA A 132 3.91 0.63 10.29
CA ALA A 132 3.64 0.26 11.69
C ALA A 132 3.14 -1.18 11.82
N GLN A 133 2.27 -1.65 10.92
CA GLN A 133 1.81 -3.05 10.92
C GLN A 133 2.94 -4.02 10.62
N VAL A 134 3.73 -3.74 9.60
CA VAL A 134 4.86 -4.59 9.21
C VAL A 134 5.86 -4.69 10.36
N GLN A 135 6.23 -3.56 10.96
CA GLN A 135 7.18 -3.50 12.06
C GLN A 135 6.72 -4.33 13.28
N ARG A 136 5.43 -4.30 13.60
CA ARG A 136 4.86 -5.10 14.72
C ARG A 136 4.79 -6.59 14.42
N ARG A 137 4.63 -6.99 13.17
CA ARG A 137 4.23 -8.35 12.78
C ARG A 137 5.32 -9.14 12.05
N ALA A 138 6.28 -8.48 11.41
CA ALA A 138 7.28 -9.12 10.55
C ALA A 138 8.01 -10.27 11.25
N ARG A 139 8.44 -10.07 12.50
CA ARG A 139 9.14 -11.09 13.27
C ARG A 139 8.36 -12.40 13.45
N LYS A 140 7.03 -12.33 13.49
CA LYS A 140 6.18 -13.53 13.58
C LYS A 140 6.25 -14.40 12.32
N TYR A 141 6.62 -13.82 11.19
CA TYR A 141 6.68 -14.47 9.88
C TYR A 141 8.11 -14.64 9.37
N ASN A 142 9.09 -14.69 10.26
CA ASN A 142 10.52 -14.77 9.91
C ASN A 142 10.97 -13.64 8.96
N SER A 143 10.30 -12.49 9.03
CA SER A 143 10.60 -11.34 8.20
C SER A 143 11.27 -10.25 9.01
N GLY A 144 12.22 -9.54 8.38
CA GLY A 144 12.84 -8.34 8.90
C GLY A 144 12.40 -7.09 8.16
N THR A 145 12.59 -5.94 8.79
CA THR A 145 12.33 -4.63 8.16
C THR A 145 13.54 -3.72 8.33
N ILE A 146 13.85 -2.98 7.29
CA ILE A 146 14.86 -1.91 7.32
C ILE A 146 14.14 -0.65 6.84
N ILE A 147 14.02 0.35 7.73
CA ILE A 147 13.39 1.62 7.42
C ILE A 147 14.47 2.69 7.42
N ILE A 148 14.64 3.36 6.30
CA ILE A 148 15.66 4.38 6.09
C ILE A 148 14.96 5.73 5.89
N THR A 149 15.39 6.75 6.63
CA THR A 149 14.88 8.10 6.51
C THR A 149 15.97 9.12 6.81
N GLN A 150 15.92 10.24 6.14
CA GLN A 150 16.73 11.43 6.45
C GLN A 150 15.98 12.43 7.35
N GLN A 151 14.69 12.23 7.56
CA GLN A 151 13.81 13.15 8.29
C GLN A 151 13.03 12.40 9.40
N PRO A 152 13.67 12.14 10.55
CA PRO A 152 13.00 11.48 11.68
C PRO A 152 11.78 12.26 12.19
N SER A 153 11.79 13.60 12.07
CA SER A 153 10.69 14.48 12.48
C SER A 153 9.35 14.16 11.82
N ASP A 154 9.36 13.64 10.57
CA ASP A 154 8.14 13.32 9.84
C ASP A 154 7.34 12.19 10.52
N PHE A 155 8.03 11.31 11.25
CA PHE A 155 7.39 10.27 12.07
C PHE A 155 6.78 10.81 13.38
N ALA A 156 7.11 12.03 13.75
CA ALA A 156 6.55 12.73 14.92
C ALA A 156 5.43 13.70 14.57
N ALA A 157 5.05 13.81 13.29
CA ALA A 157 3.96 14.64 12.84
C ALA A 157 2.64 14.21 13.51
N PRO A 158 1.77 15.13 13.96
CA PRO A 158 0.55 14.81 14.70
C PRO A 158 -0.33 13.77 14.01
N GLU A 159 -0.40 13.81 12.68
CA GLU A 159 -1.25 12.96 11.84
C GLU A 159 -0.81 11.50 11.84
N VAL A 160 0.47 11.23 12.10
CA VAL A 160 1.09 9.89 12.07
C VAL A 160 1.84 9.54 13.36
N LEU A 161 1.65 10.30 14.41
CA LEU A 161 2.40 10.15 15.67
C LEU A 161 2.27 8.75 16.29
N MET A 162 1.08 8.16 16.23
CA MET A 162 0.85 6.81 16.78
C MET A 162 1.59 5.74 15.96
N GLN A 163 1.58 5.89 14.65
CA GLN A 163 2.28 5.01 13.72
C GLN A 163 3.79 5.16 13.85
N GLY A 164 4.26 6.41 13.90
CA GLY A 164 5.67 6.74 14.10
C GLY A 164 6.22 6.12 15.38
N LYS A 165 5.57 6.35 16.51
CA LYS A 165 5.93 5.70 17.78
C LYS A 165 5.97 4.17 17.65
N ALA A 166 4.96 3.57 17.03
CA ALA A 166 4.94 2.12 16.87
C ALA A 166 6.09 1.60 16.00
N ILE A 167 6.53 2.36 15.00
CA ILE A 167 7.69 2.01 14.17
C ILE A 167 8.96 2.04 15.01
N PHE A 168 9.18 3.10 15.75
CA PHE A 168 10.36 3.23 16.60
C PHE A 168 10.35 2.24 17.76
N ASP A 169 9.28 2.12 18.54
CA ASP A 169 9.20 1.23 19.71
C ASP A 169 9.41 -0.25 19.36
N ASN A 170 9.12 -0.67 18.12
CA ASN A 170 9.31 -2.04 17.68
C ASN A 170 10.64 -2.26 16.92
N ALA A 171 11.46 -1.24 16.72
CA ALA A 171 12.77 -1.38 16.12
C ALA A 171 13.76 -2.03 17.13
N SER A 172 14.50 -3.03 16.67
CA SER A 172 15.52 -3.70 17.50
C SER A 172 16.86 -2.98 17.47
N TYR A 173 17.12 -2.21 16.42
CA TYR A 173 18.38 -1.51 16.20
C TYR A 173 18.13 -0.14 15.59
N TYR A 174 18.93 0.82 15.99
CA TYR A 174 19.00 2.15 15.39
C TYR A 174 20.40 2.39 14.84
N LEU A 175 20.49 2.63 13.53
CA LEU A 175 21.73 3.01 12.88
C LEU A 175 21.67 4.51 12.58
N VAL A 176 22.36 5.30 13.38
CA VAL A 176 22.39 6.76 13.24
C VAL A 176 23.66 7.16 12.52
N MET A 177 23.52 7.79 11.36
CA MET A 177 24.61 8.38 10.60
C MET A 177 24.53 9.90 10.69
N GLY A 178 25.50 10.64 10.16
CA GLY A 178 25.66 12.10 10.30
C GLY A 178 24.34 12.88 10.16
N LEU A 179 23.74 13.27 11.28
CA LEU A 179 22.50 14.04 11.33
C LEU A 179 22.80 15.53 11.62
N LYS A 180 21.92 16.42 11.14
CA LYS A 180 21.88 17.79 11.57
C LYS A 180 21.41 17.88 13.03
N LYS A 181 21.85 18.88 13.77
CA LYS A 181 21.51 19.05 15.20
C LYS A 181 20.02 18.89 15.49
N GLN A 182 19.18 19.59 14.72
CA GLN A 182 17.71 19.51 14.90
C GLN A 182 17.19 18.06 14.75
N ALA A 183 17.66 17.31 13.77
CA ALA A 183 17.26 15.92 13.55
C ALA A 183 17.73 14.99 14.67
N VAL A 184 18.83 15.31 15.33
CA VAL A 184 19.31 14.58 16.55
C VAL A 184 18.33 14.79 17.69
N ASP A 185 17.92 16.03 17.94
CA ASP A 185 16.97 16.37 19.02
C ASP A 185 15.58 15.71 18.78
N ASP A 186 15.13 15.69 17.55
CA ASP A 186 13.87 15.05 17.16
C ASP A 186 13.94 13.52 17.31
N LEU A 187 15.06 12.91 16.88
CA LEU A 187 15.29 11.48 17.06
C LEU A 187 15.36 11.10 18.54
N ALA A 188 16.10 11.87 19.36
CA ALA A 188 16.22 11.60 20.78
C ALA A 188 14.85 11.56 21.48
N LYS A 189 13.94 12.46 21.11
CA LYS A 189 12.55 12.45 21.61
C LYS A 189 11.77 11.22 21.17
N LEU A 190 11.92 10.79 19.91
CA LEU A 190 11.22 9.64 19.37
C LEU A 190 11.64 8.32 20.00
N ILE A 191 12.94 8.16 20.31
CA ILE A 191 13.49 6.93 20.91
C ILE A 191 13.73 7.04 22.43
N HIS A 192 13.17 8.08 23.06
CA HIS A 192 13.24 8.31 24.52
C HIS A 192 14.67 8.33 25.08
N LEU A 193 15.63 8.85 24.32
CA LEU A 193 16.97 9.13 24.83
C LEU A 193 16.95 10.48 25.60
N ASN A 194 17.39 10.42 26.85
CA ASN A 194 17.59 11.60 27.71
C ASN A 194 18.96 12.22 27.48
#